data_24378ec838e4c533577fdd87112686fc
#
_entry.id   24378ec838e4c533577fdd87112686fc
#
_cell.length_a   1.000
_cell.length_b   1.000
_cell.length_c   1.000
_cell.angle_alpha   90.00
_cell.angle_beta   90.00
_cell.angle_gamma   90.00
#
_symmetry.space_group_name_H-M   'P 1'
#
loop_
_entity.id
_entity.type
_entity.pdbx_description
1 polymer ?
#
loop_
_entity_poly.entity_id
_entity_poly.type
_entity_poly.pdbx_seq_one_letter_code
_entity_poly.pdbx_strand_id
1 'polypeptide(L)'
;MTTNGSAPPDVRLGATSDDGIAASIFALVERGAARRPELAMEMRGRIELCFAEDLAPVRLVFEEGVVVVEDGAWDAPDLRISGRLPHVVALTVAPLVGGVPNPATVRGRSALAKVAGGAVRVEGDRALGRRLLRLLAIR
;
A
#
# COMPACT_ATOMS: atom_id res chain seq x y z
N MET A 1 0.15 -31.62 4.72
CA MET A 1 0.40 -30.85 4.61
C MET A 1 0.55 -30.14 4.45
N THR A 2 0.61 -29.97 4.53
CA THR A 2 0.73 -29.10 4.42
C THR A 2 1.11 -28.45 4.02
N THR A 3 0.96 -28.37 3.83
CA THR A 3 1.27 -27.53 3.18
C THR A 3 1.99 -26.56 3.42
N ASN A 4 2.43 -26.32 3.31
CA ASN A 4 3.37 -25.38 3.15
C ASN A 4 3.17 -24.09 3.64
N GLY A 5 2.32 -23.70 4.41
CA GLY A 5 2.14 -22.46 5.02
C GLY A 5 2.15 -21.25 4.08
N SER A 6 2.01 -21.47 2.81
CA SER A 6 2.08 -20.41 1.82
C SER A 6 0.72 -19.88 1.42
N ALA A 7 -0.31 -20.19 2.17
CA ALA A 7 -1.63 -19.67 1.91
C ALA A 7 -1.64 -18.15 2.12
N PRO A 8 -2.23 -17.38 1.20
CA PRO A 8 -2.30 -15.92 1.39
C PRO A 8 -3.21 -15.58 2.56
N PRO A 9 -3.03 -14.41 3.18
CA PRO A 9 -3.94 -13.97 4.20
C PRO A 9 -5.33 -13.71 3.62
N ASP A 10 -6.31 -13.65 4.49
CA ASP A 10 -7.67 -13.33 4.12
C ASP A 10 -7.76 -11.81 3.91
N VAL A 11 -7.88 -11.39 2.66
CA VAL A 11 -7.99 -9.96 2.32
C VAL A 11 -9.46 -9.61 2.20
N ARG A 12 -9.90 -8.64 3.00
CA ARG A 12 -11.31 -8.26 3.10
C ARG A 12 -11.52 -6.80 2.72
N LEU A 13 -12.62 -6.55 2.02
CA LEU A 13 -13.07 -5.19 1.74
C LEU A 13 -14.10 -4.81 2.80
N GLY A 14 -13.78 -3.80 3.60
CA GLY A 14 -14.70 -3.30 4.61
C GLY A 14 -15.67 -2.27 4.06
N ALA A 15 -16.04 -1.29 4.90
CA ALA A 15 -16.99 -0.25 4.49
C ALA A 15 -16.39 0.64 3.41
N THR A 16 -17.15 0.88 2.33
CA THR A 16 -16.71 1.73 1.22
C THR A 16 -17.82 2.72 0.86
N SER A 17 -17.41 3.84 0.27
CA SER A 17 -18.34 4.80 -0.32
C SER A 17 -18.36 4.62 -1.83
N ASP A 18 -19.47 5.02 -2.46
CA ASP A 18 -19.63 4.88 -3.91
C ASP A 18 -18.56 5.66 -4.69
N ASP A 19 -18.13 6.79 -4.14
CA ASP A 19 -17.14 7.65 -4.79
C ASP A 19 -15.70 7.35 -4.35
N GLY A 20 -15.51 6.35 -3.50
CA GLY A 20 -14.21 6.01 -2.96
C GLY A 20 -13.42 5.07 -3.86
N ILE A 21 -12.15 4.93 -3.54
CA ILE A 21 -11.26 4.07 -4.31
C ILE A 21 -10.82 2.83 -3.52
N ALA A 22 -11.43 2.58 -2.37
CA ALA A 22 -11.05 1.45 -1.52
C ALA A 22 -11.16 0.12 -2.28
N ALA A 23 -12.18 -0.05 -3.13
CA ALA A 23 -12.32 -1.26 -3.92
C ALA A 23 -11.14 -1.47 -4.87
N SER A 24 -10.63 -0.39 -5.47
CA SER A 24 -9.46 -0.46 -6.36
C SER A 24 -8.20 -0.82 -5.58
N ILE A 25 -8.02 -0.20 -4.41
CA ILE A 25 -6.88 -0.50 -3.54
C ILE A 25 -6.98 -1.96 -3.04
N PHE A 26 -8.19 -2.39 -2.68
CA PHE A 26 -8.43 -3.78 -2.28
C PHE A 26 -7.95 -4.77 -3.36
N ALA A 27 -8.29 -4.50 -4.63
CA ALA A 27 -7.86 -5.36 -5.73
C ALA A 27 -6.34 -5.43 -5.85
N LEU A 28 -5.65 -4.31 -5.66
CA LEU A 28 -4.19 -4.27 -5.68
C LEU A 28 -3.59 -5.07 -4.52
N VAL A 29 -4.14 -4.91 -3.32
CA VAL A 29 -3.66 -5.62 -2.14
C VAL A 29 -3.93 -7.12 -2.26
N GLU A 30 -5.10 -7.49 -2.74
CA GLU A 30 -5.45 -8.89 -2.95
C GLU A 30 -4.49 -9.56 -3.91
N ARG A 31 -4.18 -8.89 -5.02
CA ARG A 31 -3.23 -9.40 -6.00
C ARG A 31 -1.83 -9.51 -5.41
N GLY A 32 -1.41 -8.48 -4.67
CA GLY A 32 -0.10 -8.51 -4.01
C GLY A 32 0.01 -9.63 -2.99
N ALA A 33 -1.02 -9.85 -2.20
CA ALA A 33 -1.06 -10.92 -1.21
C ALA A 33 -1.02 -12.31 -1.87
N ALA A 34 -1.66 -12.45 -3.03
CA ALA A 34 -1.63 -13.70 -3.78
C ALA A 34 -0.23 -13.97 -4.35
N ARG A 35 0.49 -12.92 -4.77
CA ARG A 35 1.84 -13.05 -5.31
C ARG A 35 2.91 -13.24 -4.24
N ARG A 36 2.73 -12.59 -3.09
CA ARG A 36 3.70 -12.56 -2.00
C ARG A 36 3.02 -12.88 -0.68
N PRO A 37 2.47 -14.12 -0.56
CA PRO A 37 1.69 -14.45 0.64
C PRO A 37 2.51 -14.40 1.92
N GLU A 38 3.79 -14.75 1.86
CA GLU A 38 4.65 -14.71 3.04
C GLU A 38 4.84 -13.29 3.55
N LEU A 39 5.09 -12.35 2.62
CA LEU A 39 5.23 -10.93 2.98
C LEU A 39 3.93 -10.40 3.60
N ALA A 40 2.78 -10.71 2.97
CA ALA A 40 1.49 -10.25 3.48
C ALA A 40 1.20 -10.83 4.86
N MET A 41 1.55 -12.10 5.09
CA MET A 41 1.35 -12.74 6.40
C MET A 41 2.23 -12.15 7.49
N GLU A 42 3.41 -11.64 7.13
CA GLU A 42 4.33 -11.04 8.09
C GLU A 42 4.01 -9.60 8.43
N MET A 43 3.31 -8.90 7.54
CA MET A 43 3.03 -7.48 7.74
C MET A 43 2.08 -7.25 8.91
N ARG A 44 2.39 -6.24 9.70
CA ARG A 44 1.56 -5.80 10.83
C ARG A 44 1.55 -4.29 10.84
N GLY A 45 0.38 -3.72 11.03
CA GLY A 45 0.27 -2.28 11.19
C GLY A 45 -0.96 -1.70 10.54
N ARG A 46 -1.13 -0.39 10.73
CA ARG A 46 -2.24 0.39 10.22
C ARG A 46 -1.70 1.45 9.28
N ILE A 47 -2.18 1.41 8.05
CA ILE A 47 -1.74 2.32 6.99
C ILE A 47 -2.93 3.14 6.54
N GLU A 48 -2.72 4.45 6.40
CA GLU A 48 -3.72 5.36 5.88
C GLU A 48 -3.21 5.96 4.57
N LEU A 49 -4.05 5.93 3.53
CA LEU A 49 -3.78 6.59 2.26
C LEU A 49 -4.71 7.79 2.16
N CYS A 50 -4.12 8.98 2.11
CA CYS A 50 -4.87 10.24 2.02
C CYS A 50 -4.65 10.86 0.65
N PHE A 51 -5.73 11.32 0.04
CA PHE A 51 -5.67 11.87 -1.31
C PHE A 51 -6.00 13.35 -1.29
N ALA A 52 -5.25 14.14 -2.08
CA ALA A 52 -5.48 15.58 -2.19
C ALA A 52 -6.79 15.88 -2.90
N GLU A 53 -7.26 14.95 -3.72
CA GLU A 53 -8.57 15.06 -4.37
C GLU A 53 -9.67 14.83 -3.34
N ASP A 54 -10.91 15.14 -3.71
CA ASP A 54 -12.06 14.95 -2.83
C ASP A 54 -12.49 13.48 -2.78
N LEU A 55 -11.57 12.64 -2.30
CA LEU A 55 -11.77 11.21 -2.15
C LEU A 55 -11.63 10.84 -0.69
N ALA A 56 -12.45 9.90 -0.24
CA ALA A 56 -12.34 9.38 1.12
C ALA A 56 -10.95 8.75 1.31
N PRO A 57 -10.31 8.97 2.46
CA PRO A 57 -9.07 8.24 2.77
C PRO A 57 -9.35 6.74 2.81
N VAL A 58 -8.32 5.96 2.51
CA VAL A 58 -8.40 4.51 2.56
C VAL A 58 -7.50 4.02 3.67
N ARG A 59 -8.00 3.13 4.51
CA ARG A 59 -7.21 2.54 5.57
C ARG A 59 -7.01 1.05 5.33
N LEU A 60 -5.77 0.62 5.58
CA LEU A 60 -5.38 -0.77 5.48
C LEU A 60 -4.93 -1.23 6.84
N VAL A 61 -5.48 -2.35 7.30
CA VAL A 61 -5.08 -2.96 8.56
C VAL A 61 -4.46 -4.31 8.24
N PHE A 62 -3.21 -4.47 8.64
CA PHE A 62 -2.51 -5.75 8.51
C PHE A 62 -2.43 -6.38 9.89
N GLU A 63 -3.14 -7.47 10.04
CA GLU A 63 -3.15 -8.25 11.27
C GLU A 63 -2.83 -9.70 10.94
N GLU A 64 -2.65 -10.51 11.95
CA GLU A 64 -2.27 -11.89 11.76
C GLU A 64 -3.26 -12.64 10.87
N GLY A 65 -2.84 -12.95 9.65
CA GLY A 65 -3.64 -13.70 8.69
C GLY A 65 -4.79 -12.93 8.05
N VAL A 66 -4.95 -11.65 8.35
CA VAL A 66 -6.08 -10.87 7.82
C VAL A 66 -5.61 -9.49 7.38
N VAL A 67 -6.07 -9.05 6.23
CA VAL A 67 -5.87 -7.68 5.74
C VAL A 67 -7.24 -7.08 5.46
N VAL A 68 -7.52 -5.92 6.03
CA VAL A 68 -8.79 -5.22 5.79
C VAL A 68 -8.49 -3.91 5.07
N VAL A 69 -9.22 -3.67 3.97
CA VAL A 69 -9.15 -2.43 3.19
C VAL A 69 -10.53 -1.78 3.25
N GLU A 70 -10.61 -0.54 3.69
CA GLU A 70 -11.90 0.16 3.79
C GLU A 70 -11.70 1.67 3.75
N ASP A 71 -12.78 2.40 3.52
CA ASP A 71 -12.75 3.85 3.60
C ASP A 71 -12.62 4.27 5.07
N GLY A 72 -11.85 5.31 5.30
CA GLY A 72 -11.74 5.90 6.63
C GLY A 72 -10.35 6.41 6.93
N ALA A 73 -10.27 7.22 7.98
CA ALA A 73 -9.02 7.78 8.48
C ALA A 73 -8.70 7.18 9.83
N TRP A 74 -7.40 7.19 10.17
CA TRP A 74 -6.91 6.81 11.50
C TRP A 74 -6.48 8.06 12.25
N ASP A 75 -6.74 8.11 13.55
CA ASP A 75 -6.21 9.19 14.39
C ASP A 75 -4.68 9.12 14.47
N ALA A 76 -4.16 7.90 14.56
CA ALA A 76 -2.72 7.68 14.70
C ALA A 76 -2.32 6.41 13.95
N PRO A 77 -2.24 6.47 12.62
CA PRO A 77 -1.78 5.31 11.85
C PRO A 77 -0.29 5.07 12.08
N ASP A 78 0.15 3.84 11.88
CA ASP A 78 1.57 3.53 11.92
C ASP A 78 2.29 4.13 10.72
N LEU A 79 1.59 4.29 9.59
CA LEU A 79 2.11 4.87 8.37
C LEU A 79 1.00 5.67 7.69
N ARG A 80 1.32 6.87 7.24
CA ARG A 80 0.41 7.68 6.42
C ARG A 80 1.12 8.08 5.13
N ILE A 81 0.46 7.82 4.00
CA ILE A 81 0.93 8.23 2.69
C ILE A 81 -0.10 9.21 2.14
N SER A 82 0.35 10.42 1.79
CA SER A 82 -0.53 11.48 1.35
C SER A 82 -0.06 12.06 0.03
N GLY A 83 -0.98 12.41 -0.84
CA GLY A 83 -0.66 13.04 -2.11
C GLY A 83 -1.81 12.97 -3.09
N ARG A 84 -1.57 13.47 -4.30
CA ARG A 84 -2.55 13.34 -5.38
C ARG A 84 -2.59 11.88 -5.83
N LEU A 85 -3.79 11.43 -6.18
CA LEU A 85 -3.99 10.03 -6.57
C LEU A 85 -3.00 9.55 -7.65
N PRO A 86 -2.78 10.28 -8.76
CA PRO A 86 -1.81 9.83 -9.76
C PRO A 86 -0.39 9.64 -9.21
N HIS A 87 0.01 10.49 -8.29
CA HIS A 87 1.36 10.41 -7.70
C HIS A 87 1.48 9.22 -6.75
N VAL A 88 0.45 8.94 -5.97
CA VAL A 88 0.42 7.79 -5.07
C VAL A 88 0.43 6.50 -5.89
N VAL A 89 -0.36 6.44 -6.96
CA VAL A 89 -0.39 5.28 -7.85
C VAL A 89 0.98 5.08 -8.52
N ALA A 90 1.61 6.16 -8.97
CA ALA A 90 2.95 6.07 -9.58
C ALA A 90 3.97 5.45 -8.62
N LEU A 91 3.87 5.75 -7.33
CA LEU A 91 4.76 5.17 -6.33
C LEU A 91 4.54 3.66 -6.22
N THR A 92 3.30 3.19 -6.30
CA THR A 92 2.97 1.76 -6.16
C THR A 92 3.37 0.93 -7.37
N VAL A 93 3.51 1.54 -8.56
CA VAL A 93 3.87 0.81 -9.79
C VAL A 93 5.31 1.00 -10.21
N ALA A 94 6.08 1.81 -9.49
CA ALA A 94 7.49 2.06 -9.82
C ALA A 94 8.31 0.79 -9.60
N PRO A 95 9.27 0.48 -10.49
CA PRO A 95 10.21 -0.62 -10.23
C PRO A 95 11.00 -0.35 -8.96
N LEU A 96 11.22 -1.41 -8.18
CA LEU A 96 11.86 -1.29 -6.87
C LEU A 96 13.26 -1.91 -6.84
N VAL A 97 14.09 -1.36 -5.98
CA VAL A 97 15.34 -1.99 -5.55
C VAL A 97 15.42 -1.83 -4.04
N GLY A 98 15.51 -2.97 -3.33
CA GLY A 98 15.53 -2.94 -1.88
C GLY A 98 14.26 -2.38 -1.24
N GLY A 99 13.11 -2.50 -1.91
CA GLY A 99 11.84 -1.99 -1.39
C GLY A 99 11.60 -0.51 -1.58
N VAL A 100 12.47 0.18 -2.35
CA VAL A 100 12.31 1.59 -2.69
C VAL A 100 12.35 1.76 -4.20
N PRO A 101 11.77 2.85 -4.75
CA PRO A 101 11.80 3.05 -6.18
C PRO A 101 13.21 3.03 -6.73
N ASN A 102 13.40 2.31 -7.83
CA ASN A 102 14.72 2.13 -8.43
C ASN A 102 15.15 3.39 -9.20
N PRO A 103 16.19 4.11 -8.75
CA PRO A 103 16.62 5.35 -9.41
C PRO A 103 17.24 5.12 -10.80
N ALA A 104 17.55 3.88 -11.15
CA ALA A 104 18.05 3.57 -12.48
C ALA A 104 16.96 3.56 -13.55
N THR A 105 15.69 3.59 -13.16
CA THR A 105 14.55 3.61 -14.08
C THR A 105 13.91 4.99 -14.11
N VAL A 106 13.28 5.34 -15.24
CA VAL A 106 12.57 6.62 -15.35
C VAL A 106 11.42 6.68 -14.35
N ARG A 107 10.65 5.60 -14.23
CA ARG A 107 9.52 5.56 -13.30
C ARG A 107 10.00 5.65 -11.84
N GLY A 108 11.08 4.96 -11.51
CA GLY A 108 11.64 5.00 -10.16
C GLY A 108 12.16 6.38 -9.81
N ARG A 109 12.89 7.04 -10.73
CA ARG A 109 13.35 8.41 -10.50
C ARG A 109 12.18 9.38 -10.34
N SER A 110 11.14 9.24 -11.16
CA SER A 110 9.96 10.09 -11.07
C SER A 110 9.28 9.91 -9.71
N ALA A 111 9.12 8.68 -9.26
CA ALA A 111 8.50 8.40 -7.95
C ALA A 111 9.34 8.98 -6.81
N LEU A 112 10.67 8.80 -6.86
CA LEU A 112 11.56 9.36 -5.84
C LEU A 112 11.51 10.89 -5.83
N ALA A 113 11.45 11.51 -7.01
CA ALA A 113 11.37 12.97 -7.11
C ALA A 113 10.08 13.49 -6.47
N LYS A 114 8.96 12.79 -6.64
CA LYS A 114 7.70 13.19 -6.03
C LYS A 114 7.76 13.12 -4.51
N VAL A 115 8.39 12.08 -3.97
CA VAL A 115 8.57 11.97 -2.52
C VAL A 115 9.52 13.07 -2.02
N ALA A 116 10.67 13.23 -2.68
CA ALA A 116 11.66 14.24 -2.28
C ALA A 116 11.10 15.66 -2.39
N GLY A 117 10.28 15.92 -3.41
CA GLY A 117 9.69 17.24 -3.63
C GLY A 117 8.44 17.52 -2.80
N GLY A 118 7.98 16.55 -2.00
CA GLY A 118 6.80 16.72 -1.17
C GLY A 118 5.47 16.51 -1.89
N ALA A 119 5.49 16.09 -3.16
CA ALA A 119 4.26 15.77 -3.89
C ALA A 119 3.57 14.53 -3.32
N VAL A 120 4.36 13.62 -2.77
CA VAL A 120 3.87 12.49 -1.98
C VAL A 120 4.57 12.56 -0.63
N ARG A 121 3.80 12.54 0.44
CA ARG A 121 4.34 12.60 1.80
C ARG A 121 4.19 11.23 2.44
N VAL A 122 5.27 10.76 3.06
CA VAL A 122 5.29 9.49 3.78
C VAL A 122 5.67 9.79 5.22
N GLU A 123 4.76 9.52 6.14
CA GLU A 123 4.94 9.79 7.56
C GLU A 123 4.73 8.52 8.36
N GLY A 124 5.64 8.24 9.28
CA GLY A 124 5.53 7.09 10.19
C GLY A 124 6.55 6.01 9.89
N ASP A 125 6.15 4.76 10.01
CA ASP A 125 7.04 3.60 9.88
C ASP A 125 7.45 3.37 8.44
N ARG A 126 8.65 3.78 8.10
CA ARG A 126 9.18 3.65 6.74
C ARG A 126 9.45 2.20 6.33
N ALA A 127 9.77 1.36 7.30
CA ALA A 127 9.94 -0.07 7.02
C ALA A 127 8.62 -0.69 6.58
N LEU A 128 7.52 -0.30 7.22
CA LEU A 128 6.18 -0.72 6.80
C LEU A 128 5.86 -0.19 5.40
N GLY A 129 6.25 1.03 5.10
CA GLY A 129 6.08 1.62 3.77
C GLY A 129 6.81 0.83 2.70
N ARG A 130 8.06 0.45 2.95
CA ARG A 130 8.83 -0.36 2.00
C ARG A 130 8.18 -1.72 1.78
N ARG A 131 7.66 -2.33 2.85
CA ARG A 131 6.96 -3.61 2.73
C ARG A 131 5.69 -3.47 1.90
N LEU A 132 4.95 -2.38 2.10
CA LEU A 132 3.75 -2.12 1.31
C LEU A 132 4.09 -1.98 -0.18
N LEU A 133 5.12 -1.22 -0.52
CA LEU A 133 5.55 -1.07 -1.91
C LEU A 133 5.95 -2.42 -2.53
N ARG A 134 6.66 -3.23 -1.77
CA ARG A 134 7.03 -4.57 -2.25
C ARG A 134 5.79 -5.45 -2.47
N LEU A 135 4.81 -5.35 -1.56
CA LEU A 135 3.57 -6.11 -1.70
C LEU A 135 2.81 -5.72 -2.96
N LEU A 136 2.73 -4.43 -3.25
CA LEU A 136 1.97 -3.91 -4.37
C LEU A 136 2.74 -3.94 -5.69
N ALA A 137 4.04 -4.19 -5.67
CA ALA A 137 4.87 -4.19 -6.86
C ALA A 137 4.39 -5.21 -7.87
N ILE A 138 4.45 -4.83 -9.15
CA ILE A 138 3.99 -5.69 -10.23
C ILE A 138 4.95 -6.86 -10.45
N ARG A 139 6.19 -6.72 -10.04
CA ARG A 139 7.20 -7.75 -10.19
C ARG A 139 7.76 -8.19 -8.87
#